data_bb9bb3bb41a02daebb6999452a9aa2da
#
_entry.id   bb9bb3bb41a02daebb6999452a9aa2da
#
_cell.length_a   1.000
_cell.length_b   1.000
_cell.length_c   1.000
_cell.angle_alpha   90.00
_cell.angle_beta   90.00
_cell.angle_gamma   90.00
#
_symmetry.space_group_name_H-M   'P 1'
#
loop_
_entity.id
_entity.type
_entity.pdbx_description
1 polymer ?
#
loop_
_entity_poly.entity_id
_entity_poly.type
_entity_poly.pdbx_seq_one_letter_code
_entity_poly.pdbx_strand_id
1 'polypeptide(L)'
;MTTTSLRTAIVWLAVSLAVLLGQVALFLWALADRAANDEMSLANFFAFLQIALVAAVIPFVGWCVLMLIIAARHSALVAKFPDAYVTNLVVTGPLVVQLGAVADALGLPRPKVWIATYASFVADTDSLRIYNGLADPIERLSIPLASLTGANAGSFGNGFRTVTAFALTVTPPNGFPLALTIVPVRFRGVVVGAVRSVDLPVELKRMQAATHPATV
;
A
#
# COMPACT_ATOMS: atom_id res chain seq x y z
N MET A 1 -16.53 7.30 -1.64
CA MET A 1 -15.63 7.88 -0.61
C MET A 1 -16.45 8.78 0.29
N THR A 2 -16.62 8.43 1.55
CA THR A 2 -17.34 9.30 2.48
C THR A 2 -16.51 10.57 2.69
N THR A 3 -17.16 11.73 2.81
CA THR A 3 -16.53 13.04 3.07
C THR A 3 -15.55 13.00 4.26
N THR A 4 -15.72 12.04 5.16
CA THR A 4 -14.85 11.74 6.30
C THR A 4 -13.43 11.31 5.88
N SER A 5 -13.26 10.60 4.76
CA SER A 5 -11.93 10.11 4.34
C SER A 5 -11.05 11.23 3.76
N LEU A 6 -11.63 12.18 3.03
CA LEU A 6 -10.90 13.31 2.48
C LEU A 6 -10.47 14.29 3.59
N ARG A 7 -11.37 14.59 4.55
CA ARG A 7 -11.03 15.44 5.70
C ARG A 7 -9.90 14.82 6.54
N THR A 8 -9.95 13.52 6.78
CA THR A 8 -8.90 12.81 7.53
C THR A 8 -7.57 12.85 6.78
N ALA A 9 -7.57 12.70 5.45
CA ALA A 9 -6.35 12.81 4.64
C ALA A 9 -5.74 14.22 4.71
N ILE A 10 -6.56 15.27 4.62
CA ILE A 10 -6.12 16.67 4.74
C ILE A 10 -5.54 16.94 6.14
N VAL A 11 -6.19 16.46 7.20
CA VAL A 11 -5.68 16.63 8.58
C VAL A 11 -4.31 15.97 8.75
N TRP A 12 -4.13 14.74 8.28
CA TRP A 12 -2.85 14.05 8.37
C TRP A 12 -1.77 14.69 7.51
N LEU A 13 -2.13 15.21 6.34
CA LEU A 13 -1.20 15.98 5.51
C LEU A 13 -0.75 17.26 6.24
N ALA A 14 -1.67 17.98 6.86
CA ALA A 14 -1.38 19.18 7.66
C ALA A 14 -0.49 18.85 8.87
N VAL A 15 -0.77 17.76 9.59
CA VAL A 15 0.06 17.30 10.72
C VAL A 15 1.46 16.93 10.25
N SER A 16 1.60 16.19 9.14
CA SER A 16 2.90 15.81 8.59
C SER A 16 3.70 17.01 8.14
N LEU A 17 3.04 18.00 7.52
CA LEU A 17 3.65 19.26 7.14
C LEU A 17 4.11 20.06 8.36
N ALA A 18 3.30 20.13 9.41
CA ALA A 18 3.66 20.82 10.65
C ALA A 18 4.86 20.16 11.35
N VAL A 19 4.93 18.83 11.38
CA VAL A 19 6.09 18.08 11.90
C VAL A 19 7.35 18.36 11.08
N LEU A 20 7.24 18.35 9.75
CA LEU A 20 8.36 18.69 8.87
C LEU A 20 8.86 20.11 9.09
N LEU A 21 7.95 21.08 9.16
CA LEU A 21 8.29 22.49 9.41
C LEU A 21 8.93 22.66 10.80
N GLY A 22 8.45 21.93 11.82
CA GLY A 22 9.04 21.92 13.15
C GLY A 22 10.48 21.37 13.15
N GLN A 23 10.73 20.27 12.43
CA GLN A 23 12.08 19.71 12.28
C GLN A 23 13.01 20.66 11.53
N VAL A 24 12.53 21.29 10.46
CA VAL A 24 13.29 22.33 9.72
C VAL A 24 13.61 23.51 10.62
N ALA A 25 12.64 23.98 11.41
CA ALA A 25 12.85 25.10 12.34
C ALA A 25 13.90 24.77 13.43
N LEU A 26 13.84 23.58 14.02
CA LEU A 26 14.84 23.11 15.00
C LEU A 26 16.24 22.98 14.39
N PHE A 27 16.32 22.49 13.15
CA PHE A 27 17.58 22.39 12.44
C PHE A 27 18.15 23.77 12.11
N LEU A 28 17.30 24.72 11.69
CA LEU A 28 17.66 26.11 11.47
C LEU A 28 18.18 26.79 12.72
N TRP A 29 17.48 26.57 13.84
CA TRP A 29 17.90 27.12 15.12
C TRP A 29 19.27 26.59 15.54
N ALA A 30 19.50 25.26 15.45
CA ALA A 30 20.78 24.65 15.77
C ALA A 30 21.92 25.12 14.85
N LEU A 31 21.65 25.41 13.57
CA LEU A 31 22.63 25.98 12.65
C LEU A 31 22.89 27.46 12.94
N ALA A 32 21.88 28.24 13.31
CA ALA A 32 22.03 29.65 13.69
C ALA A 32 22.87 29.79 14.97
N ASP A 33 22.67 28.89 15.94
CA ASP A 33 23.45 28.84 17.17
C ASP A 33 24.95 28.58 16.89
N ARG A 34 25.27 27.63 16.00
CA ARG A 34 26.64 27.36 15.57
C ARG A 34 27.26 28.52 14.79
N ALA A 35 26.47 29.21 13.94
CA ALA A 35 26.94 30.37 13.22
C ALA A 35 27.22 31.58 14.15
N ALA A 36 26.42 31.74 15.21
CA ALA A 36 26.61 32.79 16.20
C ALA A 36 27.87 32.58 17.05
N ASN A 37 28.35 31.32 17.16
CA ASN A 37 29.57 30.98 17.91
C ASN A 37 30.85 30.96 17.03
N ASP A 38 30.84 31.60 15.86
CA ASP A 38 31.94 31.67 14.88
C ASP A 38 32.47 30.28 14.40
N GLU A 39 31.76 29.23 14.64
CA GLU A 39 32.16 27.88 14.23
C GLU A 39 31.88 27.58 12.74
N MET A 40 31.12 28.47 12.07
CA MET A 40 30.74 28.30 10.66
C MET A 40 30.57 29.61 9.94
N SER A 41 31.13 29.74 8.72
CA SER A 41 30.88 30.92 7.89
C SER A 41 29.41 30.98 7.43
N LEU A 42 28.86 32.19 7.31
CA LEU A 42 27.49 32.43 6.83
C LEU A 42 27.21 31.76 5.48
N ALA A 43 28.20 31.71 4.59
CA ALA A 43 28.07 31.07 3.27
C ALA A 43 27.87 29.55 3.41
N ASN A 44 28.61 28.88 4.28
CA ASN A 44 28.45 27.45 4.56
C ASN A 44 27.13 27.19 5.24
N PHE A 45 26.67 28.06 6.12
CA PHE A 45 25.35 27.96 6.74
C PHE A 45 24.23 27.90 5.70
N PHE A 46 24.19 28.87 4.75
CA PHE A 46 23.16 28.88 3.70
C PHE A 46 23.27 27.71 2.75
N ALA A 47 24.47 27.24 2.41
CA ALA A 47 24.65 26.05 1.59
C ALA A 47 24.11 24.78 2.26
N PHE A 48 24.42 24.55 3.53
CA PHE A 48 23.88 23.44 4.31
C PHE A 48 22.35 23.50 4.45
N LEU A 49 21.82 24.71 4.65
CA LEU A 49 20.38 24.94 4.74
C LEU A 49 19.67 24.53 3.45
N GLN A 50 20.16 24.96 2.29
CA GLN A 50 19.59 24.61 1.00
C GLN A 50 19.62 23.10 0.77
N ILE A 51 20.75 22.45 1.05
CA ILE A 51 20.90 20.99 0.90
C ILE A 51 19.91 20.25 1.81
N ALA A 52 19.80 20.65 3.07
CA ALA A 52 18.88 20.01 4.02
C ALA A 52 17.42 20.19 3.64
N LEU A 53 17.05 21.39 3.16
CA LEU A 53 15.70 21.69 2.69
C LEU A 53 15.34 20.81 1.48
N VAL A 54 16.22 20.77 0.48
CA VAL A 54 16.03 19.96 -0.72
C VAL A 54 15.94 18.47 -0.37
N ALA A 55 16.84 17.98 0.48
CA ALA A 55 16.86 16.59 0.92
C ALA A 55 15.61 16.18 1.72
N ALA A 56 14.95 17.10 2.43
CA ALA A 56 13.73 16.83 3.17
C ALA A 56 12.47 16.99 2.30
N VAL A 57 12.39 18.04 1.49
CA VAL A 57 11.18 18.40 0.74
C VAL A 57 10.95 17.46 -0.44
N ILE A 58 11.98 17.09 -1.19
CA ILE A 58 11.82 16.24 -2.38
C ILE A 58 11.23 14.86 -2.02
N PRO A 59 11.79 14.10 -1.07
CA PRO A 59 11.20 12.81 -0.67
C PRO A 59 9.80 12.95 -0.09
N PHE A 60 9.53 14.01 0.66
CA PHE A 60 8.21 14.25 1.24
C PHE A 60 7.16 14.53 0.16
N VAL A 61 7.46 15.40 -0.81
CA VAL A 61 6.57 15.67 -1.94
C VAL A 61 6.36 14.40 -2.77
N GLY A 62 7.43 13.68 -3.07
CA GLY A 62 7.34 12.40 -3.78
C GLY A 62 6.44 11.39 -3.06
N TRP A 63 6.56 11.30 -1.73
CA TRP A 63 5.69 10.46 -0.91
C TRP A 63 4.22 10.92 -0.95
N CYS A 64 3.94 12.21 -0.82
CA CYS A 64 2.59 12.77 -0.92
C CYS A 64 1.95 12.47 -2.29
N VAL A 65 2.70 12.67 -3.37
CA VAL A 65 2.25 12.36 -4.73
C VAL A 65 1.93 10.87 -4.88
N LEU A 66 2.82 10.00 -4.38
CA LEU A 66 2.58 8.55 -4.38
C LEU A 66 1.29 8.19 -3.63
N MET A 67 1.05 8.78 -2.46
CA MET A 67 -0.16 8.53 -1.68
C MET A 67 -1.42 9.01 -2.41
N LEU A 68 -1.37 10.16 -3.07
CA LEU A 68 -2.48 10.65 -3.89
C LEU A 68 -2.79 9.72 -5.07
N ILE A 69 -1.77 9.23 -5.75
CA ILE A 69 -1.91 8.27 -6.87
C ILE A 69 -2.60 6.99 -6.38
N ILE A 70 -2.15 6.42 -5.24
CA ILE A 70 -2.73 5.20 -4.70
C ILE A 70 -4.18 5.43 -4.25
N ALA A 71 -4.47 6.57 -3.62
CA ALA A 71 -5.82 6.93 -3.21
C ALA A 71 -6.76 7.12 -4.42
N ALA A 72 -6.29 7.77 -5.48
CA ALA A 72 -7.04 7.95 -6.73
C ALA A 72 -7.35 6.59 -7.39
N ARG A 73 -6.35 5.71 -7.50
CA ARG A 73 -6.52 4.34 -8.02
C ARG A 73 -7.52 3.54 -7.18
N HIS A 74 -7.41 3.59 -5.85
CA HIS A 74 -8.35 2.90 -4.96
C HIS A 74 -9.78 3.41 -5.16
N SER A 75 -9.97 4.72 -5.26
CA SER A 75 -11.29 5.33 -5.48
C SER A 75 -11.87 4.94 -6.85
N ALA A 76 -11.05 4.90 -7.90
CA ALA A 76 -11.47 4.46 -9.22
C ALA A 76 -11.92 2.99 -9.21
N LEU A 77 -11.21 2.11 -8.49
CA LEU A 77 -11.57 0.71 -8.35
C LEU A 77 -12.87 0.51 -7.55
N VAL A 78 -13.04 1.25 -6.44
CA VAL A 78 -14.30 1.21 -5.66
C VAL A 78 -15.48 1.69 -6.51
N ALA A 79 -15.30 2.71 -7.35
CA ALA A 79 -16.35 3.18 -8.25
C ALA A 79 -16.65 2.16 -9.37
N LYS A 80 -15.63 1.47 -9.87
CA LYS A 80 -15.76 0.45 -10.93
C LYS A 80 -16.39 -0.86 -10.43
N PHE A 81 -16.12 -1.21 -9.17
CA PHE A 81 -16.55 -2.46 -8.52
C PHE A 81 -17.25 -2.16 -7.19
N PRO A 82 -18.48 -1.63 -7.19
CA PRO A 82 -19.15 -1.14 -6.00
C PRO A 82 -19.43 -2.25 -4.96
N ASP A 83 -19.68 -3.47 -5.41
CA ASP A 83 -20.02 -4.63 -4.55
C ASP A 83 -18.82 -5.51 -4.23
N ALA A 84 -17.64 -5.20 -4.80
CA ALA A 84 -16.43 -5.97 -4.55
C ALA A 84 -15.70 -5.49 -3.29
N TYR A 85 -14.92 -6.40 -2.72
CA TYR A 85 -13.93 -6.05 -1.71
C TYR A 85 -12.70 -5.44 -2.38
N VAL A 86 -12.40 -4.19 -2.08
CA VAL A 86 -11.24 -3.47 -2.62
C VAL A 86 -10.30 -3.08 -1.49
N THR A 87 -9.03 -3.47 -1.59
CA THR A 87 -7.98 -3.07 -0.65
C THR A 87 -6.67 -2.79 -1.38
N ASN A 88 -5.75 -2.10 -0.71
CA ASN A 88 -4.38 -1.97 -1.20
C ASN A 88 -3.49 -3.02 -0.53
N LEU A 89 -2.42 -3.40 -1.19
CA LEU A 89 -1.45 -4.37 -0.71
C LEU A 89 -0.02 -3.88 -0.95
N VAL A 90 0.91 -4.36 -0.12
CA VAL A 90 2.35 -4.21 -0.38
C VAL A 90 2.81 -5.32 -1.29
N VAL A 91 3.51 -4.95 -2.36
CA VAL A 91 4.15 -5.91 -3.26
C VAL A 91 5.51 -6.30 -2.70
N THR A 92 5.58 -7.49 -2.12
CA THR A 92 6.82 -8.05 -1.58
C THR A 92 7.49 -8.98 -2.59
N GLY A 93 8.79 -9.25 -2.44
CA GLY A 93 9.49 -10.21 -3.28
C GLY A 93 8.83 -11.60 -3.30
N PRO A 94 8.52 -12.21 -2.14
CA PRO A 94 7.78 -13.48 -2.09
C PRO A 94 6.42 -13.43 -2.79
N LEU A 95 5.67 -12.33 -2.67
CA LEU A 95 4.38 -12.18 -3.37
C LEU A 95 4.57 -12.22 -4.90
N VAL A 96 5.58 -11.55 -5.44
CA VAL A 96 5.87 -11.57 -6.89
C VAL A 96 6.16 -12.99 -7.38
N VAL A 97 6.93 -13.77 -6.61
CA VAL A 97 7.21 -15.18 -6.92
C VAL A 97 5.94 -16.01 -6.88
N GLN A 98 5.12 -15.86 -5.82
CA GLN A 98 3.84 -16.56 -5.68
C GLN A 98 2.86 -16.22 -6.81
N LEU A 99 2.75 -14.94 -7.19
CA LEU A 99 1.89 -14.51 -8.29
C LEU A 99 2.36 -15.09 -9.63
N GLY A 100 3.67 -15.18 -9.85
CA GLY A 100 4.25 -15.82 -11.03
C GLY A 100 3.89 -17.31 -11.07
N ALA A 101 4.07 -18.03 -9.95
CA ALA A 101 3.74 -19.46 -9.85
C ALA A 101 2.24 -19.74 -10.08
N VAL A 102 1.36 -18.89 -9.51
CA VAL A 102 -0.09 -19.00 -9.71
C VAL A 102 -0.45 -18.72 -11.17
N ALA A 103 0.13 -17.69 -11.79
CA ALA A 103 -0.12 -17.37 -13.19
C ALA A 103 0.30 -18.52 -14.11
N ASP A 104 1.51 -19.08 -13.92
CA ASP A 104 2.00 -20.21 -14.72
C ASP A 104 1.10 -21.45 -14.56
N ALA A 105 0.69 -21.77 -13.33
CA ALA A 105 -0.14 -22.92 -13.06
C ALA A 105 -1.58 -22.81 -13.60
N LEU A 106 -2.08 -21.57 -13.77
CA LEU A 106 -3.39 -21.29 -14.37
C LEU A 106 -3.31 -21.00 -15.86
N GLY A 107 -2.12 -21.05 -16.48
CA GLY A 107 -1.91 -20.70 -17.89
C GLY A 107 -2.14 -19.21 -18.20
N LEU A 108 -1.98 -18.33 -17.19
CA LEU A 108 -2.17 -16.90 -17.31
C LEU A 108 -0.83 -16.20 -17.61
N PRO A 109 -0.83 -15.01 -18.22
CA PRO A 109 0.39 -14.25 -18.41
C PRO A 109 0.97 -13.82 -17.05
N ARG A 110 2.29 -13.93 -16.90
CA ARG A 110 2.97 -13.49 -15.65
C ARG A 110 2.74 -12.00 -15.41
N PRO A 111 2.32 -11.63 -14.19
CA PRO A 111 2.02 -10.26 -13.87
C PRO A 111 3.29 -9.40 -13.79
N LYS A 112 3.28 -8.24 -14.44
CA LYS A 112 4.34 -7.24 -14.33
C LYS A 112 4.06 -6.33 -13.13
N VAL A 113 4.40 -6.77 -11.93
CA VAL A 113 4.32 -5.99 -10.69
C VAL A 113 5.74 -5.72 -10.14
N TRP A 114 5.93 -4.55 -9.57
CA TRP A 114 7.24 -4.12 -9.09
C TRP A 114 7.33 -4.32 -7.59
N ILE A 115 8.44 -4.89 -7.13
CA ILE A 115 8.74 -5.08 -5.71
C ILE A 115 8.84 -3.71 -5.01
N ALA A 116 8.51 -3.69 -3.72
CA ALA A 116 8.49 -2.49 -2.87
C ALA A 116 7.54 -1.38 -3.33
N THR A 117 6.50 -1.74 -4.10
CA THR A 117 5.43 -0.84 -4.51
C THR A 117 4.10 -1.22 -3.86
N TYR A 118 3.07 -0.41 -4.13
CA TYR A 118 1.70 -0.70 -3.72
C TYR A 118 0.87 -1.10 -4.94
N ALA A 119 0.15 -2.19 -4.80
CA ALA A 119 -0.86 -2.61 -5.75
C ALA A 119 -2.24 -2.53 -5.09
N SER A 120 -3.32 -2.64 -5.88
CA SER A 120 -4.67 -2.77 -5.37
C SER A 120 -5.18 -4.18 -5.66
N PHE A 121 -5.88 -4.73 -4.68
CA PHE A 121 -6.49 -6.05 -4.73
C PHE A 121 -8.01 -5.88 -4.75
N VAL A 122 -8.66 -6.55 -5.68
CA VAL A 122 -10.11 -6.57 -5.84
C VAL A 122 -10.57 -8.02 -5.79
N ALA A 123 -11.52 -8.31 -4.92
CA ALA A 123 -12.17 -9.61 -4.86
C ALA A 123 -13.68 -9.41 -5.11
N ASP A 124 -14.18 -10.03 -6.13
CA ASP A 124 -15.59 -10.04 -6.51
C ASP A 124 -16.13 -11.48 -6.62
N THR A 125 -17.34 -11.66 -7.12
CA THR A 125 -18.00 -12.97 -7.27
C THR A 125 -17.34 -13.88 -8.28
N ASP A 126 -16.54 -13.34 -9.19
CA ASP A 126 -15.99 -14.07 -10.33
C ASP A 126 -14.49 -14.33 -10.19
N SER A 127 -13.77 -13.40 -9.55
CA SER A 127 -12.31 -13.41 -9.58
C SER A 127 -11.65 -12.61 -8.46
N LEU A 128 -10.39 -12.94 -8.22
CA LEU A 128 -9.44 -12.12 -7.47
C LEU A 128 -8.53 -11.39 -8.45
N ARG A 129 -8.54 -10.07 -8.44
CA ARG A 129 -7.78 -9.26 -9.40
C ARG A 129 -6.74 -8.41 -8.71
N ILE A 130 -5.59 -8.28 -9.36
CA ILE A 130 -4.51 -7.40 -8.92
C ILE A 130 -4.34 -6.29 -9.94
N TYR A 131 -4.42 -5.07 -9.44
CA TYR A 131 -4.26 -3.86 -10.22
C TYR A 131 -3.00 -3.13 -9.80
N ASN A 132 -2.29 -2.59 -10.80
CA ASN A 132 -1.19 -1.66 -10.61
C ASN A 132 -1.41 -0.46 -11.55
N GLY A 133 -0.41 0.41 -11.67
CA GLY A 133 -0.49 1.63 -12.47
C GLY A 133 -0.56 2.87 -11.59
N LEU A 134 -0.68 4.01 -12.23
CA LEU A 134 -0.84 5.31 -11.56
C LEU A 134 -2.30 5.51 -11.11
N ALA A 135 -2.89 6.65 -11.42
CA ALA A 135 -4.30 6.93 -11.11
C ALA A 135 -5.26 6.04 -11.92
N ASP A 136 -4.88 5.66 -13.14
CA ASP A 136 -5.62 4.72 -13.96
C ASP A 136 -5.21 3.27 -13.61
N PRO A 137 -6.15 2.44 -13.09
CA PRO A 137 -5.85 1.09 -12.66
C PRO A 137 -5.68 0.14 -13.87
N ILE A 138 -4.49 -0.47 -13.97
CA ILE A 138 -4.18 -1.48 -14.97
C ILE A 138 -4.26 -2.85 -14.33
N GLU A 139 -5.14 -3.73 -14.83
CA GLU A 139 -5.20 -5.12 -14.40
C GLU A 139 -3.91 -5.86 -14.76
N ARG A 140 -3.33 -6.54 -13.80
CA ARG A 140 -2.08 -7.30 -13.96
C ARG A 140 -2.26 -8.80 -13.86
N LEU A 141 -3.25 -9.23 -13.09
CA LEU A 141 -3.60 -10.63 -12.92
C LEU A 141 -5.06 -10.73 -12.53
N SER A 142 -5.77 -11.70 -13.11
CA SER A 142 -7.11 -12.10 -12.71
C SER A 142 -7.11 -13.59 -12.44
N ILE A 143 -7.36 -13.98 -11.19
CA ILE A 143 -7.42 -15.37 -10.74
C ILE A 143 -8.89 -15.73 -10.62
N PRO A 144 -9.40 -16.75 -11.36
CA PRO A 144 -10.79 -17.18 -11.24
C PRO A 144 -11.11 -17.60 -9.79
N LEU A 145 -12.26 -17.16 -9.28
CA LEU A 145 -12.65 -17.49 -7.90
C LEU A 145 -12.84 -19.01 -7.72
N ALA A 146 -13.22 -19.74 -8.75
CA ALA A 146 -13.31 -21.19 -8.74
C ALA A 146 -12.00 -21.90 -8.42
N SER A 147 -10.85 -21.23 -8.61
CA SER A 147 -9.53 -21.75 -8.23
C SER A 147 -9.19 -21.47 -6.77
N LEU A 148 -9.94 -20.63 -6.06
CA LEU A 148 -9.70 -20.30 -4.66
C LEU A 148 -10.32 -21.38 -3.77
N THR A 149 -9.48 -22.16 -3.10
CA THR A 149 -9.93 -23.27 -2.22
C THR A 149 -9.80 -22.95 -0.75
N GLY A 150 -9.17 -21.83 -0.40
CA GLY A 150 -9.04 -21.40 0.99
C GLY A 150 -8.66 -19.93 1.12
N ALA A 151 -9.20 -19.31 2.19
CA ALA A 151 -8.86 -17.95 2.56
C ALA A 151 -8.86 -17.83 4.09
N ASN A 152 -7.69 -17.61 4.68
CA ASN A 152 -7.49 -17.55 6.11
C ASN A 152 -6.74 -16.28 6.52
N ALA A 153 -6.96 -15.85 7.76
CA ALA A 153 -6.11 -14.85 8.40
C ALA A 153 -4.80 -15.52 8.81
N GLY A 154 -3.70 -14.89 8.45
CA GLY A 154 -2.36 -15.38 8.74
C GLY A 154 -1.38 -14.26 9.05
N SER A 155 -0.11 -14.60 9.07
CA SER A 155 0.96 -13.64 9.25
C SER A 155 2.06 -13.88 8.20
N PHE A 156 2.72 -12.80 7.84
CA PHE A 156 3.89 -12.82 6.96
C PHE A 156 5.08 -12.22 7.70
N GLY A 157 6.18 -12.96 7.75
CA GLY A 157 7.43 -12.52 8.36
C GLY A 157 8.51 -12.31 7.31
N ASN A 158 9.24 -11.18 7.40
CA ASN A 158 10.38 -10.88 6.55
C ASN A 158 11.73 -10.97 7.29
N GLY A 159 11.76 -11.70 8.41
CA GLY A 159 12.92 -11.85 9.29
C GLY A 159 13.05 -10.75 10.35
N PHE A 160 12.57 -9.54 10.09
CA PHE A 160 12.66 -8.41 11.05
C PHE A 160 11.32 -8.07 11.68
N ARG A 161 10.22 -8.27 10.96
CA ARG A 161 8.86 -7.98 11.44
C ARG A 161 7.88 -9.03 10.95
N THR A 162 6.93 -9.36 11.80
CA THR A 162 5.75 -10.13 11.43
C THR A 162 4.59 -9.16 11.19
N VAL A 163 3.98 -9.24 10.02
CA VAL A 163 2.80 -8.45 9.66
C VAL A 163 1.62 -9.37 9.36
N THR A 164 0.43 -8.88 9.57
CA THR A 164 -0.79 -9.61 9.26
C THR A 164 -1.00 -9.73 7.75
N ALA A 165 -1.48 -10.88 7.31
CA ALA A 165 -1.68 -11.18 5.91
C ALA A 165 -2.93 -12.06 5.70
N PHE A 166 -3.53 -11.98 4.51
CA PHE A 166 -4.44 -13.02 4.02
C PHE A 166 -3.58 -14.16 3.46
N ALA A 167 -3.80 -15.35 3.96
CA ALA A 167 -3.27 -16.59 3.41
C ALA A 167 -4.34 -17.21 2.50
N LEU A 168 -4.18 -17.05 1.20
CA LEU A 168 -5.07 -17.58 0.19
C LEU A 168 -4.48 -18.88 -0.36
N THR A 169 -5.31 -19.86 -0.64
CA THR A 169 -4.93 -21.09 -1.30
C THR A 169 -5.59 -21.14 -2.68
N VAL A 170 -4.77 -21.18 -3.71
CA VAL A 170 -5.22 -21.28 -5.10
C VAL A 170 -4.88 -22.69 -5.59
N THR A 171 -5.89 -23.44 -6.03
CA THR A 171 -5.71 -24.78 -6.57
C THR A 171 -6.06 -24.78 -8.05
N PRO A 172 -5.06 -24.92 -8.93
CA PRO A 172 -5.29 -25.07 -10.36
C PRO A 172 -6.06 -26.37 -10.66
N PRO A 173 -6.81 -26.45 -11.79
CA PRO A 173 -7.63 -27.62 -12.12
C PRO A 173 -6.85 -28.95 -12.15
N ASN A 174 -5.58 -28.91 -12.55
CA ASN A 174 -4.73 -30.10 -12.70
C ASN A 174 -3.41 -29.95 -11.90
N GLY A 175 -3.42 -29.23 -10.78
CA GLY A 175 -2.18 -28.91 -10.04
C GLY A 175 -2.33 -29.03 -8.53
N PHE A 176 -1.21 -28.81 -7.85
CA PHE A 176 -1.16 -28.76 -6.40
C PHE A 176 -1.61 -27.39 -5.87
N PRO A 177 -2.13 -27.34 -4.63
CA PRO A 177 -2.47 -26.08 -3.97
C PRO A 177 -1.26 -25.14 -3.87
N LEU A 178 -1.43 -23.91 -4.28
CA LEU A 178 -0.43 -22.85 -4.21
C LEU A 178 -0.83 -21.81 -3.17
N ALA A 179 0.12 -21.43 -2.31
CA ALA A 179 -0.10 -20.38 -1.33
C ALA A 179 0.10 -19.01 -1.96
N LEU A 180 -0.81 -18.09 -1.68
CA LEU A 180 -0.72 -16.69 -2.03
C LEU A 180 -0.89 -15.83 -0.78
N THR A 181 0.15 -15.12 -0.38
CA THR A 181 0.18 -14.31 0.83
C THR A 181 0.03 -12.84 0.50
N ILE A 182 -1.11 -12.25 0.85
CA ILE A 182 -1.44 -10.86 0.58
C ILE A 182 -1.38 -10.07 1.89
N VAL A 183 -0.51 -9.05 1.95
CA VAL A 183 -0.41 -8.12 3.07
C VAL A 183 -1.29 -6.90 2.78
N PRO A 184 -2.52 -6.85 3.33
CA PRO A 184 -3.41 -5.72 3.14
C PRO A 184 -2.89 -4.51 3.91
N VAL A 185 -2.98 -3.33 3.30
CA VAL A 185 -2.58 -2.08 3.92
C VAL A 185 -3.72 -1.08 3.94
N ARG A 186 -3.79 -0.32 5.00
CA ARG A 186 -4.68 0.84 5.13
C ARG A 186 -3.89 2.12 5.03
N PHE A 187 -4.45 3.04 4.28
CA PHE A 187 -3.96 4.41 4.18
C PHE A 187 -4.75 5.29 5.14
N ARG A 188 -4.03 5.99 6.02
CA ARG A 188 -4.58 7.02 6.90
C ARG A 188 -3.88 8.34 6.58
N GLY A 189 -4.39 9.04 5.57
CA GLY A 189 -3.69 10.21 5.00
C GLY A 189 -2.38 9.80 4.34
N VAL A 190 -1.26 10.33 4.82
CA VAL A 190 0.10 10.00 4.34
C VAL A 190 0.73 8.81 5.06
N VAL A 191 0.07 8.25 6.06
CA VAL A 191 0.56 7.09 6.82
C VAL A 191 0.03 5.81 6.21
N VAL A 192 0.94 4.89 5.91
CA VAL A 192 0.63 3.54 5.44
C VAL A 192 0.96 2.55 6.55
N GLY A 193 0.01 1.69 6.84
CA GLY A 193 0.23 0.63 7.81
C GLY A 193 -0.45 -0.67 7.38
N ALA A 194 0.15 -1.80 7.73
CA ALA A 194 -0.53 -3.09 7.60
C ALA A 194 -1.82 -3.07 8.44
N VAL A 195 -2.82 -3.80 7.99
CA VAL A 195 -4.05 -4.01 8.76
C VAL A 195 -3.67 -4.67 10.09
N ARG A 196 -4.18 -4.15 11.22
CA ARG A 196 -3.86 -4.72 12.53
C ARG A 196 -4.44 -6.13 12.66
N SER A 197 -3.80 -6.96 13.48
CA SER A 197 -4.23 -8.35 13.72
C SER A 197 -5.69 -8.46 14.19
N VAL A 198 -6.14 -7.51 15.00
CA VAL A 198 -7.53 -7.46 15.50
C VAL A 198 -8.55 -7.10 14.39
N ASP A 199 -8.13 -6.39 13.35
CA ASP A 199 -9.00 -5.95 12.25
C ASP A 199 -9.00 -6.96 11.09
N LEU A 200 -7.98 -7.82 10.98
CA LEU A 200 -7.81 -8.75 9.87
C LEU A 200 -8.97 -9.75 9.70
N PRO A 201 -9.54 -10.35 10.77
CA PRO A 201 -10.70 -11.23 10.63
C PRO A 201 -11.94 -10.52 10.07
N VAL A 202 -12.11 -9.23 10.41
CA VAL A 202 -13.22 -8.41 9.89
C VAL A 202 -13.02 -8.16 8.39
N GLU A 203 -11.80 -7.81 7.98
CA GLU A 203 -11.48 -7.62 6.56
C GLU A 203 -11.62 -8.92 5.76
N LEU A 204 -11.20 -10.05 6.33
CA LEU A 204 -11.37 -11.36 5.71
C LEU A 204 -12.85 -11.70 5.50
N LYS A 205 -13.70 -11.47 6.51
CA LYS A 205 -15.16 -11.65 6.38
C LYS A 205 -15.77 -10.76 5.29
N ARG A 206 -15.32 -9.51 5.18
CA ARG A 206 -15.76 -8.60 4.10
C ARG A 206 -15.38 -9.13 2.73
N MET A 207 -14.15 -9.63 2.58
CA MET A 207 -13.69 -10.24 1.34
C MET A 207 -14.54 -11.49 1.03
N GLN A 208 -14.75 -12.38 2.00
CA GLN A 208 -15.59 -13.57 1.83
C GLN A 208 -17.03 -13.25 1.47
N ALA A 209 -17.62 -12.21 2.08
CA ALA A 209 -18.97 -11.76 1.75
C ALA A 209 -19.08 -11.20 0.31
N ALA A 210 -18.05 -10.52 -0.18
CA ALA A 210 -18.01 -10.02 -1.56
C ALA A 210 -17.81 -11.15 -2.58
N THR A 211 -17.13 -12.22 -2.21
CA THR A 211 -16.89 -13.38 -3.09
C THR A 211 -18.04 -14.42 -3.05
N HIS A 212 -18.81 -14.45 -1.98
CA HIS A 212 -19.94 -15.37 -1.80
C HIS A 212 -21.14 -14.58 -1.28
N PRO A 213 -21.78 -13.74 -2.10
CA PRO A 213 -23.01 -13.07 -1.70
C PRO A 213 -24.04 -14.12 -1.28
N ALA A 214 -24.62 -13.94 -0.10
CA ALA A 214 -25.69 -14.81 0.35
C ALA A 214 -26.79 -14.79 -0.72
N THR A 215 -27.08 -15.93 -1.32
CA THR A 215 -28.27 -16.10 -2.16
C THR A 215 -29.48 -15.78 -1.31
N VAL A 216 -30.10 -14.62 -1.55
CA VAL A 216 -31.35 -14.19 -0.95
C VAL A 216 -32.51 -14.95 -1.60
#